data_621bbc48ed1593bb263490b2a671ed65
#
_entry.id   621bbc48ed1593bb263490b2a671ed65
#
_cell.length_a   1.000
_cell.length_b   1.000
_cell.length_c   1.000
_cell.angle_alpha   90.00
_cell.angle_beta   90.00
_cell.angle_gamma   90.00
#
_symmetry.space_group_name_H-M   'P 1'
#
loop_
_entity.id
_entity.type
_entity.pdbx_description
1 polymer ?
#
loop_
_entity_poly.entity_id
_entity_poly.type
_entity_poly.pdbx_seq_one_letter_code
_entity_poly.pdbx_strand_id
1 'polypeptide(L)'
;MKILIVAGLPDFIPNESFDKYIGVDRGSLFLVEKGFQLALAIGDFDSVSKIELEKISVSTDRLIKLPAEKDLTDLEAALDFVLEYFADAEIVIARAN
;
A
#
# COMPACT_ATOMS: atom_id res chain seq x y z
N MET A 1 9.48 0.56 -15.01
CA MET A 1 8.49 1.11 -14.06
C MET A 1 9.00 0.95 -12.64
N LYS A 2 8.82 1.94 -11.82
CA LYS A 2 9.29 1.97 -10.44
C LYS A 2 8.11 2.11 -9.49
N ILE A 3 7.99 1.20 -8.52
CA ILE A 3 6.84 1.15 -7.61
C ILE A 3 7.32 1.27 -6.16
N LEU A 4 6.69 2.15 -5.39
CA LEU A 4 6.91 2.25 -3.96
C LEU A 4 5.78 1.54 -3.22
N ILE A 5 6.14 0.63 -2.33
CA ILE A 5 5.20 -0.02 -1.42
C ILE A 5 5.47 0.52 0.00
N VAL A 6 4.44 1.05 0.64
CA VAL A 6 4.55 1.55 2.01
C VAL A 6 3.69 0.69 2.93
N ALA A 7 4.32 0.11 3.95
CA ALA A 7 3.66 -0.75 4.92
C ALA A 7 3.82 -0.15 6.32
N GLY A 8 2.72 0.07 7.01
CA GLY A 8 2.73 0.67 8.35
C GLY A 8 3.04 2.15 8.30
N LEU A 9 3.73 2.64 9.31
CA LEU A 9 4.12 4.05 9.42
C LEU A 9 5.65 4.14 9.36
N PRO A 10 6.23 4.29 8.16
CA PRO A 10 7.68 4.42 8.07
C PRO A 10 8.15 5.77 8.59
N ASP A 11 9.41 5.84 9.02
CA ASP A 11 10.00 7.10 9.48
C ASP A 11 10.13 8.08 8.31
N PHE A 12 10.42 7.56 7.13
CA PHE A 12 10.53 8.38 5.93
C PHE A 12 10.31 7.51 4.70
N ILE A 13 10.01 8.17 3.57
CA ILE A 13 9.99 7.52 2.27
C ILE A 13 11.08 8.12 1.40
N PRO A 14 11.60 7.35 0.40
CA PRO A 14 12.62 7.87 -0.49
C PRO A 14 12.19 9.17 -1.18
N ASN A 15 13.10 10.13 -1.26
CA ASN A 15 12.83 11.41 -1.90
C ASN A 15 13.06 11.30 -3.41
N GLU A 16 12.22 10.52 -4.07
CA GLU A 16 12.27 10.33 -5.51
C GLU A 16 10.87 10.07 -6.03
N SER A 17 10.71 10.17 -7.35
CA SER A 17 9.40 9.92 -7.98
C SER A 17 9.24 8.45 -8.31
N PHE A 18 8.03 7.96 -8.10
CA PHE A 18 7.65 6.60 -8.46
C PHE A 18 6.50 6.62 -9.47
N ASP A 19 6.44 5.61 -10.32
CA ASP A 19 5.37 5.49 -11.30
C ASP A 19 4.06 5.07 -10.66
N LYS A 20 4.14 4.23 -9.62
CA LYS A 20 2.98 3.74 -8.88
C LYS A 20 3.28 3.72 -7.40
N TYR A 21 2.23 3.92 -6.61
CA TYR A 21 2.27 3.86 -5.14
C TYR A 21 1.30 2.81 -4.66
N ILE A 22 1.76 1.94 -3.77
CA ILE A 22 0.94 0.89 -3.17
C ILE A 22 1.01 1.02 -1.67
N GLY A 23 -0.15 1.01 -1.02
CA GLY A 23 -0.25 1.05 0.44
C GLY A 23 -0.66 -0.29 1.00
N VAL A 24 -0.02 -0.68 2.11
CA VAL A 24 -0.35 -1.89 2.86
C VAL A 24 -0.83 -1.44 4.24
N ASP A 25 -2.08 -1.77 4.57
CA ASP A 25 -2.73 -1.37 5.81
C ASP A 25 -2.59 0.14 6.07
N ARG A 26 -2.04 0.53 7.21
CA ARG A 26 -1.87 1.94 7.57
C ARG A 26 -0.93 2.70 6.63
N GLY A 27 -0.08 1.99 5.90
CA GLY A 27 0.75 2.61 4.87
C GLY A 27 -0.09 3.28 3.78
N SER A 28 -1.28 2.74 3.53
CA SER A 28 -2.23 3.35 2.59
C SER A 28 -2.67 4.74 3.07
N LEU A 29 -3.04 4.85 4.34
CA LEU A 29 -3.43 6.13 4.92
C LEU A 29 -2.27 7.13 4.90
N PHE A 30 -1.07 6.67 5.25
CA PHE A 30 0.13 7.50 5.23
C PHE A 30 0.33 8.15 3.85
N LEU A 31 0.22 7.35 2.78
CA LEU A 31 0.38 7.86 1.42
C LEU A 31 -0.74 8.79 1.00
N VAL A 32 -1.98 8.44 1.31
CA VAL A 32 -3.15 9.25 0.95
C VAL A 32 -3.10 10.60 1.64
N GLU A 33 -2.69 10.65 2.90
CA GLU A 33 -2.58 11.90 3.63
C GLU A 33 -1.46 12.80 3.10
N LYS A 34 -0.50 12.23 2.39
CA LYS A 34 0.54 13.00 1.70
C LYS A 34 0.13 13.42 0.29
N GLY A 35 -1.08 13.08 -0.14
CA GLY A 35 -1.62 13.51 -1.43
C GLY A 35 -1.37 12.56 -2.59
N PHE A 36 -0.89 11.35 -2.34
CA PHE A 36 -0.64 10.40 -3.42
C PHE A 36 -1.90 9.63 -3.79
N GLN A 37 -2.05 9.37 -5.08
CA GLN A 37 -3.04 8.45 -5.60
C GLN A 37 -2.42 7.06 -5.63
N LEU A 38 -3.12 6.06 -5.09
CA LEU A 38 -2.61 4.71 -4.99
C LEU A 38 -3.08 3.84 -6.15
N ALA A 39 -2.20 3.00 -6.68
CA ALA A 39 -2.61 1.93 -7.60
C ALA A 39 -3.31 0.81 -6.84
N LEU A 40 -2.91 0.58 -5.60
CA LEU A 40 -3.49 -0.47 -4.76
C LEU A 40 -3.38 -0.09 -3.29
N ALA A 41 -4.44 -0.36 -2.55
CA ALA A 41 -4.43 -0.38 -1.08
C ALA A 41 -4.88 -1.77 -0.66
N ILE A 42 -4.07 -2.47 0.13
CA ILE A 42 -4.32 -3.87 0.48
C ILE A 42 -4.01 -4.12 1.95
N GLY A 43 -4.81 -4.95 2.59
CA GLY A 43 -4.64 -5.32 4.00
C GLY A 43 -5.97 -5.69 4.64
N ASP A 44 -5.96 -5.98 5.93
CA ASP A 44 -7.19 -6.20 6.69
C ASP A 44 -7.78 -4.88 7.21
N PHE A 45 -6.96 -3.81 7.27
CA PHE A 45 -7.37 -2.46 7.68
C PHE A 45 -7.97 -2.37 9.07
N ASP A 46 -7.60 -3.29 9.96
CA ASP A 46 -8.11 -3.28 11.33
C ASP A 46 -7.52 -2.14 12.17
N SER A 47 -6.42 -1.55 11.73
CA SER A 47 -5.78 -0.43 12.43
C SER A 47 -6.25 0.94 11.94
N VAL A 48 -7.17 1.01 10.98
CA VAL A 48 -7.73 2.27 10.49
C VAL A 48 -9.21 2.35 10.84
N SER A 49 -9.68 3.58 11.07
CA SER A 49 -11.09 3.82 11.35
C SER A 49 -11.91 3.74 10.06
N LYS A 50 -13.23 3.71 10.21
CA LYS A 50 -14.14 3.70 9.07
C LYS A 50 -13.97 4.94 8.19
N ILE A 51 -13.81 6.11 8.81
CA ILE A 51 -13.60 7.38 8.10
C ILE A 51 -12.25 7.34 7.35
N GLU A 52 -11.23 6.81 8.00
CA GLU A 52 -9.91 6.66 7.38
C GLU A 52 -9.96 5.71 6.18
N LEU A 53 -10.71 4.62 6.30
CA LEU A 53 -10.86 3.67 5.20
C LEU A 53 -11.57 4.31 4.00
N GLU A 54 -12.59 5.12 4.24
CA GLU A 54 -13.26 5.87 3.18
C GLU A 54 -12.28 6.82 2.47
N LYS A 55 -11.44 7.51 3.25
CA LYS A 55 -10.42 8.41 2.71
C LYS A 55 -9.45 7.65 1.80
N ILE A 56 -9.04 6.46 2.21
CA ILE A 56 -8.17 5.60 1.40
C ILE A 56 -8.89 5.19 0.12
N SER A 57 -10.15 4.77 0.21
CA SER A 57 -10.87 4.22 -0.93
C SER A 57 -11.09 5.24 -2.04
N VAL A 58 -11.28 6.51 -1.71
CA VAL A 58 -11.48 7.54 -2.74
C VAL A 58 -10.17 7.93 -3.44
N SER A 59 -9.04 7.57 -2.89
CA SER A 59 -7.71 7.91 -3.43
C SER A 59 -6.93 6.70 -3.90
N THR A 60 -7.61 5.56 -4.13
CA THR A 60 -6.95 4.36 -4.65
C THR A 60 -7.73 3.80 -5.83
N ASP A 61 -7.00 3.32 -6.82
CA ASP A 61 -7.60 2.69 -8.00
C ASP A 61 -8.22 1.34 -7.63
N ARG A 62 -7.61 0.63 -6.69
CA ARG A 62 -8.07 -0.69 -6.29
C ARG A 62 -7.83 -0.91 -4.80
N LEU A 63 -8.89 -1.26 -4.08
CA LEU A 63 -8.84 -1.58 -2.67
C LEU A 63 -9.12 -3.07 -2.49
N ILE A 64 -8.21 -3.78 -1.86
CA ILE A 64 -8.38 -5.20 -1.56
C ILE A 64 -8.33 -5.38 -0.05
N LYS A 65 -9.47 -5.75 0.53
CA LYS A 65 -9.55 -6.05 1.96
C LYS A 65 -9.34 -7.55 2.17
N LEU A 66 -8.31 -7.90 2.92
CA LEU A 66 -7.98 -9.28 3.22
C LEU A 66 -8.55 -9.68 4.58
N PRO A 67 -8.83 -10.97 4.79
CA PRO A 67 -9.22 -11.42 6.12
C PRO A 67 -8.05 -11.26 7.09
N ALA A 68 -8.35 -11.03 8.37
CA ALA A 68 -7.30 -10.87 9.39
C ALA A 68 -6.48 -12.15 9.56
N GLU A 69 -7.11 -13.31 9.39
CA GLU A 69 -6.44 -14.61 9.45
C GLU A 69 -6.20 -15.13 8.04
N LYS A 70 -4.94 -15.27 7.66
CA LYS A 70 -4.55 -15.74 6.34
C LYS A 70 -3.14 -16.31 6.40
N ASP A 71 -2.77 -17.09 5.40
CA ASP A 71 -1.45 -17.72 5.33
C ASP A 71 -0.34 -16.75 4.95
N LEU A 72 -0.66 -15.66 4.25
CA LEU A 72 0.31 -14.66 3.82
C LEU A 72 0.23 -13.42 4.69
N THR A 73 1.35 -12.70 4.83
CA THR A 73 1.33 -11.34 5.37
C THR A 73 0.70 -10.41 4.32
N ASP A 74 0.24 -9.26 4.75
CA ASP A 74 -0.32 -8.27 3.83
C ASP A 74 0.74 -7.78 2.83
N LEU A 75 1.99 -7.67 3.28
CA LEU A 75 3.08 -7.28 2.40
C LEU A 75 3.34 -8.34 1.32
N GLU A 76 3.31 -9.62 1.68
CA GLU A 76 3.45 -10.70 0.71
C GLU A 76 2.33 -10.66 -0.32
N ALA A 77 1.10 -10.40 0.11
CA ALA A 77 -0.04 -10.28 -0.81
C ALA A 77 0.16 -9.10 -1.77
N ALA A 78 0.70 -7.97 -1.29
CA ALA A 78 1.01 -6.82 -2.14
C ALA A 78 2.08 -7.16 -3.16
N LEU A 79 3.12 -7.89 -2.75
CA LEU A 79 4.19 -8.32 -3.66
C LEU A 79 3.67 -9.28 -4.72
N ASP A 80 2.81 -10.20 -4.35
CA ASP A 80 2.17 -11.12 -5.32
C ASP A 80 1.36 -10.35 -6.36
N PHE A 81 0.64 -9.32 -5.93
CA PHE A 81 -0.10 -8.45 -6.83
C PHE A 81 0.84 -7.78 -7.84
N VAL A 82 1.96 -7.22 -7.36
CA VAL A 82 2.92 -6.55 -8.24
C VAL A 82 3.51 -7.53 -9.24
N LEU A 83 3.86 -8.74 -8.81
CA LEU A 83 4.41 -9.75 -9.71
C LEU A 83 3.41 -10.15 -10.79
N GLU A 84 2.13 -10.16 -10.48
CA GLU A 84 1.09 -10.50 -11.45
C GLU A 84 0.80 -9.38 -12.44
N TYR A 85 0.70 -8.14 -11.97
CA TYR A 85 0.22 -7.03 -12.80
C TYR A 85 1.33 -6.09 -13.27
N PHE A 86 2.50 -6.12 -12.63
CA PHE A 86 3.62 -5.23 -12.95
C PHE A 86 4.94 -6.00 -12.89
N ALA A 87 5.02 -7.12 -13.62
CA ALA A 87 6.12 -8.09 -13.49
C ALA A 87 7.51 -7.49 -13.71
N ASP A 88 7.64 -6.45 -14.52
CA ASP A 88 8.93 -5.84 -14.84
C ASP A 88 9.27 -4.65 -13.93
N ALA A 89 8.47 -4.41 -12.89
CA ALA A 89 8.67 -3.26 -12.03
C ALA A 89 9.87 -3.41 -11.10
N GLU A 90 10.55 -2.30 -10.88
CA GLU A 90 11.52 -2.18 -9.79
C GLU A 90 10.73 -1.81 -8.53
N ILE A 91 10.90 -2.54 -7.46
CA ILE A 91 10.11 -2.37 -6.24
C ILE A 91 10.99 -1.81 -5.13
N VAL A 92 10.51 -0.74 -4.50
CA VAL A 92 11.13 -0.18 -3.30
C VAL A 92 10.10 -0.30 -2.16
N ILE A 93 10.53 -0.82 -1.02
CA ILE A 93 9.66 -1.03 0.12
C ILE A 93 10.07 -0.11 1.26
N ALA A 94 9.14 0.70 1.75
CA ALA A 94 9.32 1.51 2.96
C ALA A 94 8.37 0.98 4.01
N ARG A 95 8.91 0.59 5.17
CA ARG A 95 8.09 0.05 6.24
C ARG A 95 8.64 0.44 7.61
N ALA A 96 7.77 0.39 8.61
CA ALA A 96 8.16 0.60 9.98
C ALA A 96 9.02 -0.57 10.46
N ASN A 97 9.99 -0.27 11.31
CA ASN A 97 10.83 -1.28 11.93
C ASN A 97 10.14 -1.88 13.17
#